data_0decdc482eb09419c7ceedaa4275b57f
#
_entry.id   0decdc482eb09419c7ceedaa4275b57f
#
_cell.length_a   1.000
_cell.length_b   1.000
_cell.length_c   1.000
_cell.angle_alpha   90.00
_cell.angle_beta   90.00
_cell.angle_gamma   90.00
#
_symmetry.space_group_name_H-M   'P 1'
#
loop_
_entity.id
_entity.type
_entity.pdbx_description
1 polymer ?
#
loop_
_entity_poly.entity_id
_entity_poly.type
_entity_poly.pdbx_seq_one_letter_code
_entity_poly.pdbx_strand_id
1 'polypeptide(L)'
;METIIVIKIGGNIIDDKNALIEFLSDFAAIKAPKMLIHGGGKLATQLSKELNIEQQLIDGRRITDEKTIDIVTMVYAGLINKKIVAQLQANDTNAIGLTGADANIIEAHKRIHPSIDFGFVGDIDTIELGVGNLALFAMSSLTQVVAPLTHDGKGQILNTNADTIAS
;
A
#
# COMPACT_ATOMS: atom_id res chain seq x y z
N MET A 1 0.87 17.67 -19.02
CA MET A 1 0.49 16.63 -18.07
C MET A 1 -0.02 17.31 -16.81
N GLU A 2 -1.18 16.93 -16.30
CA GLU A 2 -1.66 17.43 -15.00
C GLU A 2 -0.79 16.84 -13.90
N THR A 3 -0.46 17.67 -12.92
CA THR A 3 0.32 17.24 -11.74
C THR A 3 -0.58 16.44 -10.82
N ILE A 4 -0.18 15.23 -10.44
CA ILE A 4 -0.89 14.40 -9.47
C ILE A 4 -0.27 14.63 -8.09
N ILE A 5 -1.11 14.87 -7.09
CA ILE A 5 -0.67 14.99 -5.70
C ILE A 5 -0.62 13.58 -5.09
N VAL A 6 0.57 13.11 -4.74
CA VAL A 6 0.76 11.85 -4.03
C VAL A 6 0.91 12.12 -2.54
N ILE A 7 0.06 11.51 -1.73
CA ILE A 7 0.10 11.63 -0.26
C ILE A 7 0.27 10.24 0.35
N LYS A 8 1.20 10.11 1.29
CA LYS A 8 1.41 8.88 2.03
C LYS A 8 1.02 9.04 3.50
N ILE A 9 0.26 8.09 4.04
CA ILE A 9 -0.07 8.02 5.47
C ILE A 9 0.54 6.79 6.12
N GLY A 10 1.06 6.99 7.33
CA GLY A 10 1.66 5.94 8.15
C GLY A 10 0.76 5.47 9.29
N GLY A 11 1.34 4.61 10.15
CA GLY A 11 0.64 3.97 11.26
C GLY A 11 -0.05 4.96 12.21
N ASN A 12 0.54 6.10 12.49
CA ASN A 12 -0.05 7.06 13.43
C ASN A 12 -1.43 7.57 13.01
N ILE A 13 -1.67 7.74 11.71
CA ILE A 13 -2.98 8.12 11.16
C ILE A 13 -3.89 6.90 11.04
N ILE A 14 -3.36 5.77 10.55
CA ILE A 14 -4.16 4.57 10.27
C ILE A 14 -4.67 3.92 11.54
N ASP A 15 -3.87 3.93 12.60
CA ASP A 15 -4.17 3.25 13.87
C ASP A 15 -5.09 4.07 14.78
N ASP A 16 -5.28 5.36 14.50
CA ASP A 16 -6.24 6.24 15.18
C ASP A 16 -7.46 6.49 14.30
N LYS A 17 -8.61 5.98 14.74
CA LYS A 17 -9.86 6.07 13.98
C LYS A 17 -10.28 7.52 13.72
N ASN A 18 -10.11 8.41 14.71
CA ASN A 18 -10.55 9.80 14.57
C ASN A 18 -9.58 10.57 13.66
N ALA A 19 -8.28 10.40 13.85
CA ALA A 19 -7.27 10.99 12.98
C ALA A 19 -7.43 10.55 11.52
N LEU A 20 -7.76 9.27 11.29
CA LEU A 20 -8.00 8.77 9.94
C LEU A 20 -9.25 9.39 9.30
N ILE A 21 -10.35 9.51 10.04
CA ILE A 21 -11.60 10.14 9.54
C ILE A 21 -11.35 11.61 9.18
N GLU A 22 -10.70 12.37 10.06
CA GLU A 22 -10.35 13.78 9.84
C GLU A 22 -9.46 13.94 8.62
N PHE A 23 -8.37 13.17 8.56
CA PHE A 23 -7.46 13.17 7.41
C PHE A 23 -8.18 12.86 6.09
N LEU A 24 -9.06 11.85 6.07
CA LEU A 24 -9.75 11.47 4.84
C LEU A 24 -10.79 12.50 4.40
N SER A 25 -11.38 13.24 5.34
CA SER A 25 -12.24 14.39 5.04
C SER A 25 -11.44 15.51 4.36
N ASP A 26 -10.27 15.87 4.92
CA ASP A 26 -9.39 16.89 4.34
C ASP A 26 -8.83 16.46 2.99
N PHE A 27 -8.41 15.20 2.89
CA PHE A 27 -7.96 14.62 1.64
C PHE A 27 -9.05 14.65 0.57
N ALA A 28 -10.30 14.34 0.92
CA ALA A 28 -11.44 14.42 0.00
C ALA A 28 -11.66 15.83 -0.55
N ALA A 29 -11.42 16.86 0.27
CA ALA A 29 -11.59 18.27 -0.11
C ALA A 29 -10.60 18.76 -1.18
N ILE A 30 -9.47 18.09 -1.37
CA ILE A 30 -8.49 18.40 -2.43
C ILE A 30 -9.15 18.18 -3.80
N LYS A 31 -9.18 19.20 -4.67
CA LYS A 31 -9.82 19.14 -5.99
C LYS A 31 -8.87 18.69 -7.12
N ALA A 32 -7.56 18.78 -6.91
CA ALA A 32 -6.58 18.30 -7.88
C ALA A 32 -6.58 16.77 -7.98
N PRO A 33 -6.11 16.19 -9.10
CA PRO A 33 -5.84 14.76 -9.19
C PRO A 33 -4.93 14.32 -8.05
N LYS A 34 -5.31 13.24 -7.37
CA LYS A 34 -4.63 12.82 -6.14
C LYS A 34 -4.59 11.30 -5.99
N MET A 35 -3.56 10.83 -5.32
CA MET A 35 -3.36 9.43 -4.98
C MET A 35 -3.01 9.33 -3.49
N LEU A 36 -3.55 8.32 -2.82
CA LEU A 36 -3.25 8.01 -1.43
C LEU A 36 -2.49 6.70 -1.34
N ILE A 37 -1.33 6.73 -0.71
CA ILE A 37 -0.56 5.53 -0.37
C ILE A 37 -0.61 5.33 1.14
N HIS A 38 -0.92 4.12 1.59
CA HIS A 38 -1.06 3.86 3.02
C HIS A 38 -0.11 2.77 3.51
N GLY A 39 0.21 2.80 4.79
CA GLY A 39 0.89 1.72 5.51
C GLY A 39 -0.10 0.81 6.26
N GLY A 40 0.31 0.28 7.43
CA GLY A 40 -0.58 -0.54 8.27
C GLY A 40 0.14 -1.57 9.16
N GLY A 41 1.44 -1.37 9.38
CA GLY A 41 2.29 -2.35 10.07
C GLY A 41 1.81 -2.79 11.47
N LYS A 42 1.23 -1.90 12.26
CA LYS A 42 0.74 -2.26 13.61
C LYS A 42 -0.46 -3.22 13.56
N LEU A 43 -1.43 -2.98 12.67
CA LEU A 43 -2.57 -3.89 12.50
C LEU A 43 -2.13 -5.27 12.02
N ALA A 44 -1.17 -5.35 11.09
CA ALA A 44 -0.60 -6.63 10.67
C ALA A 44 0.13 -7.34 11.82
N THR A 45 0.88 -6.61 12.65
CA THR A 45 1.54 -7.16 13.84
C THR A 45 0.53 -7.69 14.86
N GLN A 46 -0.56 -6.94 15.08
CA GLN A 46 -1.60 -7.36 16.02
C GLN A 46 -2.27 -8.64 15.54
N LEU A 47 -2.69 -8.70 14.28
CA LEU A 47 -3.32 -9.91 13.72
C LEU A 47 -2.37 -11.11 13.76
N SER A 48 -1.10 -10.91 13.42
CA SER A 48 -0.09 -11.98 13.52
C SER A 48 0.01 -12.54 14.94
N LYS A 49 0.01 -11.66 15.95
CA LYS A 49 0.05 -12.06 17.36
C LYS A 49 -1.20 -12.86 17.75
N GLU A 50 -2.39 -12.43 17.32
CA GLU A 50 -3.66 -13.14 17.58
C GLU A 50 -3.67 -14.53 16.94
N LEU A 51 -3.00 -14.70 15.79
CA LEU A 51 -2.86 -15.97 15.09
C LEU A 51 -1.64 -16.80 15.54
N ASN A 52 -0.89 -16.34 16.55
CA ASN A 52 0.34 -16.97 17.03
C ASN A 52 1.41 -17.12 15.95
N ILE A 53 1.50 -16.15 15.04
CA ILE A 53 2.54 -16.07 14.02
C ILE A 53 3.59 -15.07 14.50
N GLU A 54 4.80 -15.57 14.73
CA GLU A 54 5.92 -14.76 15.19
C GLU A 54 6.34 -13.76 14.10
N GLN A 55 6.55 -12.51 14.52
CA GLN A 55 6.96 -11.44 13.62
C GLN A 55 8.36 -10.94 13.99
N GLN A 56 9.22 -10.85 13.00
CA GLN A 56 10.57 -10.31 13.15
C GLN A 56 10.70 -9.00 12.37
N LEU A 57 11.27 -7.98 13.01
CA LEU A 57 11.62 -6.71 12.37
C LEU A 57 13.12 -6.48 12.49
N ILE A 58 13.75 -6.13 11.39
CA ILE A 58 15.16 -5.75 11.32
C ILE A 58 15.21 -4.36 10.70
N ASP A 59 15.79 -3.39 11.40
CA ASP A 59 15.87 -1.99 10.98
C ASP A 59 14.53 -1.40 10.54
N GLY A 60 13.46 -1.73 11.29
CA GLY A 60 12.09 -1.29 11.00
C GLY A 60 11.42 -2.00 9.83
N ARG A 61 12.08 -2.96 9.21
CA ARG A 61 11.55 -3.76 8.10
C ARG A 61 11.13 -5.14 8.59
N ARG A 62 9.96 -5.57 8.18
CA ARG A 62 9.40 -6.87 8.56
C ARG A 62 10.02 -7.98 7.70
N ILE A 63 10.62 -8.99 8.35
CA ILE A 63 10.88 -10.26 7.68
C ILE A 63 9.53 -10.85 7.28
N THR A 64 9.36 -11.15 6.01
CA THR A 64 8.08 -11.52 5.44
C THR A 64 8.17 -12.94 4.88
N ASP A 65 7.95 -13.93 5.73
CA ASP A 65 7.83 -15.32 5.32
C ASP A 65 6.46 -15.61 4.65
N GLU A 66 6.21 -16.86 4.26
CA GLU A 66 4.99 -17.29 3.57
C GLU A 66 3.72 -16.97 4.36
N LYS A 67 3.71 -17.19 5.68
CA LYS A 67 2.56 -16.87 6.52
C LYS A 67 2.38 -15.36 6.70
N THR A 68 3.48 -14.66 6.79
CA THR A 68 3.49 -13.21 6.98
C THR A 68 3.02 -12.49 5.72
N ILE A 69 3.38 -12.96 4.51
CA ILE A 69 2.90 -12.31 3.27
C ILE A 69 1.38 -12.45 3.14
N ASP A 70 0.79 -13.57 3.53
CA ASP A 70 -0.66 -13.75 3.55
C ASP A 70 -1.34 -12.75 4.50
N ILE A 71 -0.80 -12.59 5.72
CA ILE A 71 -1.34 -11.65 6.71
C ILE A 71 -1.25 -10.20 6.21
N VAL A 72 -0.09 -9.77 5.71
CA VAL A 72 0.03 -8.40 5.23
C VAL A 72 -0.86 -8.16 4.02
N THR A 73 -1.07 -9.16 3.16
CA THR A 73 -2.01 -9.07 2.04
C THR A 73 -3.44 -8.90 2.54
N MET A 74 -3.91 -9.73 3.47
CA MET A 74 -5.25 -9.61 4.07
C MET A 74 -5.43 -8.25 4.75
N VAL A 75 -4.45 -7.80 5.53
CA VAL A 75 -4.56 -6.56 6.31
C VAL A 75 -4.43 -5.34 5.42
N TYR A 76 -3.42 -5.27 4.54
CA TYR A 76 -3.17 -4.07 3.76
C TYR A 76 -4.16 -3.94 2.60
N ALA A 77 -4.25 -4.93 1.72
CA ALA A 77 -5.13 -4.86 0.55
C ALA A 77 -6.61 -5.05 0.88
N GLY A 78 -6.89 -5.90 1.86
CA GLY A 78 -8.26 -6.20 2.29
C GLY A 78 -8.77 -5.18 3.31
N LEU A 79 -8.28 -5.24 4.54
CA LEU A 79 -8.89 -4.52 5.67
C LEU A 79 -8.68 -3.00 5.59
N ILE A 80 -7.43 -2.55 5.52
CA ILE A 80 -7.10 -1.11 5.59
C ILE A 80 -7.54 -0.42 4.32
N ASN A 81 -7.11 -0.93 3.17
CA ASN A 81 -7.39 -0.35 1.87
C ASN A 81 -8.89 -0.16 1.65
N LYS A 82 -9.70 -1.18 1.90
CA LYS A 82 -11.15 -1.11 1.68
C LYS A 82 -11.87 -0.23 2.70
N LYS A 83 -11.38 -0.14 3.94
CA LYS A 83 -11.92 0.84 4.91
C LYS A 83 -11.65 2.29 4.46
N ILE A 84 -10.46 2.58 3.95
CA ILE A 84 -10.11 3.90 3.40
C ILE A 84 -11.01 4.21 2.20
N VAL A 85 -11.13 3.30 1.25
CA VAL A 85 -11.99 3.49 0.07
C VAL A 85 -13.44 3.74 0.48
N ALA A 86 -14.00 2.95 1.39
CA ALA A 86 -15.38 3.13 1.86
C ALA A 86 -15.59 4.49 2.53
N GLN A 87 -14.60 4.97 3.30
CA GLN A 87 -14.67 6.28 3.94
C GLN A 87 -14.54 7.43 2.92
N LEU A 88 -13.73 7.28 1.88
CA LEU A 88 -13.65 8.26 0.79
C LEU A 88 -14.95 8.33 -0.02
N GLN A 89 -15.58 7.19 -0.29
CA GLN A 89 -16.92 7.17 -0.91
C GLN A 89 -17.96 7.90 -0.06
N ALA A 90 -17.91 7.76 1.27
CA ALA A 90 -18.78 8.48 2.19
C ALA A 90 -18.50 10.01 2.22
N ASN A 91 -17.35 10.46 1.71
CA ASN A 91 -16.97 11.86 1.52
C ASN A 91 -17.10 12.31 0.05
N ASP A 92 -18.00 11.70 -0.71
CA ASP A 92 -18.26 12.00 -2.13
C ASP A 92 -16.99 11.96 -3.03
N THR A 93 -15.99 11.20 -2.62
CA THR A 93 -14.77 11.00 -3.40
C THR A 93 -14.78 9.62 -4.02
N ASN A 94 -14.95 9.56 -5.35
CA ASN A 94 -14.93 8.29 -6.07
C ASN A 94 -13.54 7.69 -6.05
N ALA A 95 -13.34 6.62 -5.28
CA ALA A 95 -12.04 6.02 -5.01
C ALA A 95 -11.98 4.54 -5.40
N ILE A 96 -10.80 4.10 -5.83
CA ILE A 96 -10.48 2.70 -6.11
C ILE A 96 -9.29 2.25 -5.25
N GLY A 97 -9.40 1.08 -4.64
CA GLY A 97 -8.32 0.50 -3.86
C GLY A 97 -7.53 -0.52 -4.67
N LEU A 98 -6.22 -0.32 -4.71
CA LEU A 98 -5.28 -1.05 -5.54
C LEU A 98 -4.06 -1.52 -4.72
N THR A 99 -3.36 -2.49 -5.28
CA THR A 99 -1.99 -2.90 -4.94
C THR A 99 -1.11 -2.74 -6.18
N GLY A 100 0.18 -2.90 -6.07
CA GLY A 100 1.08 -2.90 -7.23
C GLY A 100 0.80 -4.03 -8.24
N ALA A 101 0.14 -5.12 -7.78
CA ALA A 101 -0.23 -6.24 -8.64
C ALA A 101 -1.43 -5.93 -9.56
N ASP A 102 -2.32 -5.00 -9.13
CA ASP A 102 -3.49 -4.63 -9.91
C ASP A 102 -3.03 -3.88 -11.16
N ALA A 103 -3.48 -4.33 -12.33
CA ALA A 103 -3.10 -3.79 -13.64
C ALA A 103 -1.56 -3.66 -13.86
N ASN A 104 -0.76 -4.45 -13.14
CA ASN A 104 0.71 -4.40 -13.21
C ASN A 104 1.26 -2.98 -12.93
N ILE A 105 0.72 -2.31 -11.88
CA ILE A 105 1.07 -0.91 -11.60
C ILE A 105 2.51 -0.81 -11.11
N ILE A 106 2.94 -1.73 -10.22
CA ILE A 106 4.27 -1.70 -9.63
C ILE A 106 4.83 -3.12 -9.58
N GLU A 107 5.74 -3.42 -10.49
CA GLU A 107 6.58 -4.60 -10.41
C GLU A 107 7.78 -4.33 -9.50
N ALA A 108 8.23 -5.35 -8.77
CA ALA A 108 9.36 -5.28 -7.85
C ALA A 108 10.13 -6.59 -7.91
N HIS A 109 11.37 -6.59 -7.45
CA HIS A 109 12.11 -7.81 -7.24
C HIS A 109 12.24 -8.14 -5.76
N LYS A 110 12.40 -9.43 -5.44
CA LYS A 110 12.66 -9.86 -4.06
C LYS A 110 13.96 -9.20 -3.57
N ARG A 111 13.90 -8.61 -2.36
CA ARG A 111 15.07 -7.98 -1.73
C ARG A 111 16.23 -8.95 -1.60
N ILE A 112 17.41 -8.51 -2.04
CA ILE A 112 18.67 -9.20 -1.87
C ILE A 112 19.48 -8.50 -0.79
N HIS A 113 19.90 -9.26 0.24
CA HIS A 113 20.78 -8.75 1.29
C HIS A 113 21.89 -9.77 1.58
N PRO A 114 23.16 -9.31 1.84
CA PRO A 114 24.31 -10.22 1.98
C PRO A 114 24.21 -11.24 3.12
N SER A 115 23.48 -10.92 4.19
CA SER A 115 23.46 -11.71 5.43
C SER A 115 22.06 -12.00 5.98
N ILE A 116 20.99 -11.46 5.39
CA ILE A 116 19.62 -11.59 5.90
C ILE A 116 18.70 -11.99 4.76
N ASP A 117 17.96 -13.07 4.92
CA ASP A 117 16.83 -13.36 4.05
C ASP A 117 15.58 -12.63 4.59
N PHE A 118 15.17 -11.57 3.91
CA PHE A 118 13.95 -10.83 4.25
C PHE A 118 12.67 -11.52 3.79
N GLY A 119 12.76 -12.67 3.11
CA GLY A 119 11.61 -13.38 2.58
C GLY A 119 10.96 -12.64 1.41
N PHE A 120 9.64 -12.48 1.43
CA PHE A 120 8.86 -11.84 0.37
C PHE A 120 8.80 -10.31 0.51
N VAL A 121 9.94 -9.69 0.78
CA VAL A 121 10.10 -8.22 0.75
C VAL A 121 10.47 -7.80 -0.67
N GLY A 122 9.78 -6.78 -1.18
CA GLY A 122 10.00 -6.21 -2.50
C GLY A 122 10.82 -4.92 -2.47
N ASP A 123 11.76 -4.81 -3.39
CA ASP A 123 12.46 -3.57 -3.74
C ASP A 123 12.08 -3.17 -5.17
N ILE A 124 11.90 -1.85 -5.36
CA ILE A 124 11.56 -1.23 -6.64
C ILE A 124 12.83 -0.54 -7.15
N ASP A 125 13.32 -0.92 -8.33
CA ASP A 125 14.50 -0.27 -8.92
C ASP A 125 14.14 1.07 -9.57
N THR A 126 13.12 1.05 -10.42
CA THR A 126 12.56 2.22 -11.10
C THR A 126 11.09 1.96 -11.37
N ILE A 127 10.26 2.94 -11.14
CA ILE A 127 8.87 2.86 -11.58
C ILE A 127 8.86 3.20 -13.08
N GLU A 128 8.98 2.19 -13.94
CA GLU A 128 8.60 2.33 -15.32
C GLU A 128 7.08 2.28 -15.40
N LEU A 129 6.46 3.45 -15.65
CA LEU A 129 5.02 3.52 -15.87
C LEU A 129 4.70 2.79 -17.18
N GLY A 130 4.30 1.54 -17.07
CA GLY A 130 3.79 0.77 -18.20
C GLY A 130 2.53 1.39 -18.80
N VAL A 131 2.17 1.00 -20.02
CA VAL A 131 0.99 1.52 -20.73
C VAL A 131 -0.31 1.31 -19.93
N GLY A 132 -0.39 0.23 -19.13
CA GLY A 132 -1.52 -0.03 -18.23
C GLY A 132 -1.62 0.99 -17.10
N ASN A 133 -0.48 1.48 -16.61
CA ASN A 133 -0.40 2.51 -15.57
C ASN A 133 -0.92 3.85 -16.08
N LEU A 134 -0.55 4.24 -17.31
CA LEU A 134 -1.06 5.47 -17.94
C LEU A 134 -2.58 5.44 -18.10
N ALA A 135 -3.18 4.28 -18.39
CA ALA A 135 -4.65 4.15 -18.49
C ALA A 135 -5.35 4.34 -17.13
N LEU A 136 -4.78 3.82 -16.03
CA LEU A 136 -5.31 4.05 -14.67
C LEU A 136 -5.15 5.51 -14.24
N PHE A 137 -4.02 6.15 -14.54
CA PHE A 137 -3.81 7.58 -14.28
C PHE A 137 -4.70 8.46 -15.17
N ALA A 138 -5.02 8.02 -16.39
CA ALA A 138 -5.94 8.74 -17.30
C ALA A 138 -7.41 8.67 -16.84
N MET A 139 -7.77 7.78 -15.90
CA MET A 139 -9.08 7.79 -15.23
C MET A 139 -9.12 8.92 -14.19
N SER A 140 -9.03 10.15 -14.65
CA SER A 140 -8.93 11.38 -13.83
C SER A 140 -10.09 11.57 -12.83
N SER A 141 -11.16 10.81 -12.96
CA SER A 141 -12.32 10.82 -12.04
C SER A 141 -12.19 9.87 -10.84
N LEU A 142 -11.15 9.01 -10.80
CA LEU A 142 -10.94 8.04 -9.72
C LEU A 142 -9.74 8.41 -8.86
N THR A 143 -9.97 8.55 -7.56
CA THR A 143 -8.90 8.65 -6.58
C THR A 143 -8.33 7.26 -6.29
N GLN A 144 -7.05 7.06 -6.49
CA GLN A 144 -6.38 5.80 -6.26
C GLN A 144 -5.92 5.70 -4.81
N VAL A 145 -6.19 4.56 -4.17
CA VAL A 145 -5.72 4.22 -2.82
C VAL A 145 -4.84 2.98 -2.94
N VAL A 146 -3.54 3.13 -2.76
CA VAL A 146 -2.55 2.08 -3.01
C VAL A 146 -2.05 1.48 -1.71
N ALA A 147 -2.21 0.17 -1.56
CA ALA A 147 -1.62 -0.61 -0.49
C ALA A 147 -0.16 -0.98 -0.81
N PRO A 148 0.73 -1.10 0.21
CA PRO A 148 2.15 -1.31 0.01
C PRO A 148 2.49 -2.78 -0.31
N LEU A 149 1.88 -3.29 -1.34
CA LEU A 149 2.09 -4.62 -1.91
C LEU A 149 2.40 -4.48 -3.38
N THR A 150 3.42 -5.19 -3.82
CA THR A 150 3.87 -5.27 -5.21
C THR A 150 3.86 -6.73 -5.68
N HIS A 151 4.39 -7.02 -6.84
CA HIS A 151 4.54 -8.38 -7.35
C HIS A 151 5.84 -8.52 -8.14
N ASP A 152 6.29 -9.74 -8.33
CA ASP A 152 7.55 -10.06 -9.00
C ASP A 152 7.44 -10.38 -10.51
N GLY A 153 6.28 -10.16 -11.10
CA GLY A 153 5.99 -10.53 -12.49
C GLY A 153 5.87 -12.04 -12.74
N LYS A 154 6.04 -12.87 -11.70
CA LYS A 154 6.01 -14.35 -11.78
C LYS A 154 4.93 -14.98 -10.92
N GLY A 155 4.04 -14.18 -10.35
CA GLY A 155 2.90 -14.64 -9.56
C GLY A 155 3.08 -14.50 -8.05
N GLN A 156 4.19 -13.98 -7.56
CA GLN A 156 4.45 -13.78 -6.14
C GLN A 156 4.15 -12.33 -5.73
N ILE A 157 3.34 -12.16 -4.69
CA ILE A 157 3.13 -10.86 -4.01
C ILE A 157 4.34 -10.56 -3.12
N LEU A 158 4.76 -9.30 -3.11
CA LEU A 158 5.85 -8.81 -2.30
C LEU A 158 5.39 -7.67 -1.38
N ASN A 159 5.88 -7.69 -0.13
CA ASN A 159 5.65 -6.63 0.86
C ASN A 159 6.67 -5.50 0.63
N THR A 160 6.19 -4.34 0.23
CA THR A 160 7.05 -3.20 -0.15
C THR A 160 6.86 -2.04 0.82
N ASN A 161 7.86 -1.20 0.96
CA ASN A 161 7.78 -0.03 1.82
C ASN A 161 6.89 1.05 1.17
N ALA A 162 5.89 1.53 1.90
CA ALA A 162 4.96 2.56 1.42
C ALA A 162 5.65 3.90 1.08
N ASP A 163 6.73 4.25 1.79
CA ASP A 163 7.51 5.46 1.49
C ASP A 163 8.27 5.31 0.16
N THR A 164 8.76 4.10 -0.15
CA THR A 164 9.41 3.81 -1.44
C THR A 164 8.40 3.90 -2.60
N ILE A 165 7.14 3.50 -2.37
CA ILE A 165 6.10 3.62 -3.40
C ILE A 165 5.72 5.09 -3.64
N ALA A 166 5.83 5.93 -2.60
CA ALA A 166 5.43 7.34 -2.67
C ALA A 166 6.50 8.28 -3.24
N SER A 167 7.77 7.84 -3.32
CA SER A 167 8.93 8.64 -3.77
C SER A 167 9.16 8.51 -5.27
#